data_5ba484ba53432e58f42aa906f9eaf4ee
#
_entry.id   5ba484ba53432e58f42aa906f9eaf4ee
#
_cell.length_a   1.000
_cell.length_b   1.000
_cell.length_c   1.000
_cell.angle_alpha   90.00
_cell.angle_beta   90.00
_cell.angle_gamma   90.00
#
_symmetry.space_group_name_H-M   'P 1'
#
loop_
_entity.id
_entity.type
_entity.pdbx_description
1 polymer ?
#
loop_
_entity_poly.entity_id
_entity_poly.type
_entity_poly.pdbx_seq_one_letter_code
_entity_poly.pdbx_strand_id
1 'polypeptide(L)'
;GWTGEETEAGRAWRTRIIYQTNLATSYAAGRLAQLKDAGFRYWVYRHSGSEHPRLQHLAWDGLTLPADHPFWQTHYPPSGWGCRCRVVGANGPETAKLAGGKPGYTEPPSGWDAIDPKTGEPPGIDKGWGYMPGATSDLVREIERKAATLPPPLADALKEDVASRFRSKLAKAFDDVVSRATADGPKIEYAALLDESGNRLWIKRGGGSYVEFTSEELQQMRGAILVHNHPDGRSLSLADMRLAGSQGMRRIYAVSNDRSHIYAATVRWRSLDRLIDRYPEYETEVYNAFMKKIYRGEITTSEVDKWYHHVMNAIASIDGLVSYRVIGNVPQWVKEVIRELRPD
;
A
#
# COMPACT_ATOMS: atom_id res chain seq x y z
N GLY A 1 6.89 -38.56 -5.80
CA GLY A 1 5.62 -38.59 -5.10
C GLY A 1 5.78 -38.45 -3.60
N TRP A 2 4.70 -38.25 -2.88
CA TRP A 2 4.67 -38.21 -1.42
C TRP A 2 4.22 -39.58 -0.86
N THR A 3 4.64 -39.92 0.34
CA THR A 3 4.25 -41.19 0.99
C THR A 3 2.72 -41.25 1.18
N GLY A 4 2.06 -42.27 0.64
CA GLY A 4 0.60 -42.44 0.69
C GLY A 4 -0.17 -41.97 -0.55
N GLU A 5 0.49 -41.46 -1.58
CA GLU A 5 -0.12 -41.02 -2.83
C GLU A 5 -0.97 -42.12 -3.50
N GLU A 6 -0.48 -43.35 -3.45
CA GLU A 6 -1.12 -44.54 -4.05
C GLU A 6 -2.29 -45.10 -3.22
N THR A 7 -2.50 -44.60 -1.99
CA THR A 7 -3.57 -45.13 -1.12
C THR A 7 -4.76 -44.16 -1.05
N GLU A 8 -5.98 -44.69 -0.95
CA GLU A 8 -7.19 -43.90 -0.76
C GLU A 8 -7.13 -43.07 0.53
N ALA A 9 -6.73 -43.68 1.63
CA ALA A 9 -6.56 -43.03 2.92
C ALA A 9 -5.53 -41.87 2.87
N GLY A 10 -4.43 -42.09 2.18
CA GLY A 10 -3.39 -41.06 1.99
C GLY A 10 -3.90 -39.88 1.16
N ARG A 11 -4.60 -40.12 0.06
CA ARG A 11 -5.20 -39.06 -0.75
C ARG A 11 -6.28 -38.31 0.03
N ALA A 12 -7.15 -38.98 0.75
CA ALA A 12 -8.16 -38.36 1.62
C ALA A 12 -7.53 -37.50 2.71
N TRP A 13 -6.47 -38.02 3.37
CA TRP A 13 -5.72 -37.22 4.35
C TRP A 13 -5.12 -35.96 3.74
N ARG A 14 -4.44 -36.08 2.60
CA ARG A 14 -3.83 -34.91 1.91
C ARG A 14 -4.89 -33.88 1.50
N THR A 15 -6.00 -34.31 0.92
CA THR A 15 -7.10 -33.42 0.53
C THR A 15 -7.63 -32.66 1.74
N ARG A 16 -7.81 -33.35 2.88
CA ARG A 16 -8.23 -32.71 4.13
C ARG A 16 -7.24 -31.67 4.62
N ILE A 17 -5.93 -31.98 4.61
CA ILE A 17 -4.89 -31.03 5.03
C ILE A 17 -4.86 -29.80 4.11
N ILE A 18 -4.94 -29.99 2.80
CA ILE A 18 -4.99 -28.89 1.83
C ILE A 18 -6.22 -28.00 2.10
N TYR A 19 -7.40 -28.60 2.24
CA TYR A 19 -8.65 -27.88 2.51
C TYR A 19 -8.58 -27.08 3.82
N GLN A 20 -8.17 -27.74 4.92
CA GLN A 20 -8.08 -27.10 6.23
C GLN A 20 -7.04 -25.97 6.25
N THR A 21 -5.93 -26.13 5.55
CA THR A 21 -4.88 -25.12 5.49
C THR A 21 -5.32 -23.91 4.67
N ASN A 22 -5.98 -24.12 3.53
CA ASN A 22 -6.53 -23.02 2.74
C ASN A 22 -7.60 -22.27 3.52
N LEU A 23 -8.46 -22.96 4.25
CA LEU A 23 -9.46 -22.35 5.12
C LEU A 23 -8.79 -21.52 6.25
N ALA A 24 -7.75 -22.07 6.90
CA ALA A 24 -6.99 -21.36 7.93
C ALA A 24 -6.30 -20.11 7.39
N THR A 25 -5.74 -20.18 6.17
CA THR A 25 -5.11 -19.04 5.50
C THR A 25 -6.13 -17.95 5.18
N SER A 26 -7.30 -18.31 4.65
CA SER A 26 -8.40 -17.37 4.38
C SER A 26 -8.91 -16.70 5.66
N TYR A 27 -9.05 -17.51 6.73
CA TYR A 27 -9.46 -17.00 8.03
C TYR A 27 -8.40 -16.03 8.63
N ALA A 28 -7.12 -16.37 8.49
CA ALA A 28 -6.01 -15.52 8.93
C ALA A 28 -5.98 -14.18 8.18
N ALA A 29 -6.26 -14.19 6.87
CA ALA A 29 -6.38 -12.98 6.07
C ALA A 29 -7.54 -12.07 6.55
N GLY A 30 -8.72 -12.64 6.78
CA GLY A 30 -9.85 -11.91 7.36
C GLY A 30 -9.54 -11.38 8.77
N ARG A 31 -8.83 -12.18 9.58
CA ARG A 31 -8.38 -11.75 10.92
C ARG A 31 -7.39 -10.60 10.85
N LEU A 32 -6.44 -10.63 9.92
CA LEU A 32 -5.51 -9.52 9.71
C LEU A 32 -6.26 -8.22 9.36
N ALA A 33 -7.24 -8.29 8.46
CA ALA A 33 -8.07 -7.15 8.13
C ALA A 33 -8.76 -6.57 9.37
N GLN A 34 -9.39 -7.42 10.20
CA GLN A 34 -10.02 -7.01 11.46
C GLN A 34 -9.02 -6.38 12.45
N LEU A 35 -7.82 -6.95 12.60
CA LEU A 35 -6.78 -6.41 13.49
C LEU A 35 -6.31 -5.03 13.06
N LYS A 36 -6.16 -4.82 11.75
CA LYS A 36 -5.77 -3.52 11.17
C LYS A 36 -6.90 -2.49 11.31
N ASP A 37 -8.13 -2.89 11.02
CA ASP A 37 -9.32 -2.04 11.08
C ASP A 37 -9.60 -1.57 12.52
N ALA A 38 -9.49 -2.46 13.49
CA ALA A 38 -9.65 -2.14 14.90
C ALA A 38 -8.49 -1.29 15.48
N GLY A 39 -7.41 -1.07 14.74
CA GLY A 39 -6.31 -0.20 15.13
C GLY A 39 -5.52 -0.65 16.37
N PHE A 40 -5.48 -1.94 16.65
CA PHE A 40 -4.72 -2.46 17.79
C PHE A 40 -3.24 -2.08 17.68
N ARG A 41 -2.69 -1.57 18.81
CA ARG A 41 -1.27 -1.15 18.88
C ARG A 41 -0.31 -2.32 19.03
N TYR A 42 -0.76 -3.42 19.64
CA TYR A 42 0.03 -4.63 19.89
C TYR A 42 -0.70 -5.85 19.39
N TRP A 43 0.06 -6.84 18.94
CA TRP A 43 -0.44 -8.15 18.57
C TRP A 43 0.22 -9.23 19.43
N VAL A 44 -0.57 -10.22 19.83
CA VAL A 44 -0.16 -11.35 20.68
C VAL A 44 -0.19 -12.62 19.84
N TYR A 45 0.93 -13.31 19.74
CA TYR A 45 0.99 -14.62 19.08
C TYR A 45 0.37 -15.68 19.99
N ARG A 46 -0.53 -16.51 19.45
CA ARG A 46 -1.18 -17.57 20.21
C ARG A 46 -0.99 -18.91 19.52
N HIS A 47 -0.36 -19.83 20.25
CA HIS A 47 -0.26 -21.23 19.83
C HIS A 47 -1.64 -21.90 19.80
N SER A 48 -1.78 -22.92 18.94
CA SER A 48 -3.07 -23.61 18.69
C SER A 48 -3.51 -24.56 19.82
N GLY A 49 -2.61 -24.90 20.76
CA GLY A 49 -2.87 -25.95 21.75
C GLY A 49 -2.81 -27.39 21.20
N SER A 50 -2.11 -27.59 20.06
CA SER A 50 -1.93 -28.93 19.48
C SER A 50 -1.19 -29.86 20.43
N GLU A 51 -1.59 -31.16 20.47
CA GLU A 51 -0.91 -32.21 21.23
C GLU A 51 0.51 -32.47 20.70
N HIS A 52 0.74 -32.22 19.41
CA HIS A 52 2.05 -32.34 18.76
C HIS A 52 2.51 -30.95 18.25
N PRO A 53 2.97 -30.06 19.15
CA PRO A 53 3.32 -28.71 18.77
C PRO A 53 4.66 -28.66 18.03
N ARG A 54 4.78 -27.72 17.08
CA ARG A 54 6.09 -27.27 16.62
C ARG A 54 6.73 -26.46 17.73
N LEU A 55 7.93 -26.81 18.15
CA LEU A 55 8.58 -26.21 19.32
C LEU A 55 8.77 -24.70 19.18
N GLN A 56 9.10 -24.23 17.98
CA GLN A 56 9.22 -22.79 17.70
C GLN A 56 7.87 -22.07 17.86
N HIS A 57 6.77 -22.63 17.34
CA HIS A 57 5.44 -22.03 17.49
C HIS A 57 4.98 -21.99 18.96
N LEU A 58 5.34 -23.04 19.73
CA LEU A 58 5.08 -23.08 21.15
C LEU A 58 5.91 -22.03 21.91
N ALA A 59 7.18 -21.85 21.50
CA ALA A 59 8.05 -20.82 22.07
C ALA A 59 7.48 -19.40 21.85
N TRP A 60 6.83 -19.13 20.72
CA TRP A 60 6.21 -17.82 20.45
C TRP A 60 4.88 -17.59 21.17
N ASP A 61 4.30 -18.60 21.81
CA ASP A 61 3.02 -18.42 22.52
C ASP A 61 3.10 -17.35 23.63
N GLY A 62 2.26 -16.35 23.53
CA GLY A 62 2.23 -15.20 24.43
C GLY A 62 3.21 -14.07 24.09
N LEU A 63 4.00 -14.19 23.00
CA LEU A 63 4.82 -13.10 22.48
C LEU A 63 3.93 -11.93 22.09
N THR A 64 4.25 -10.74 22.63
CA THR A 64 3.47 -9.49 22.43
C THR A 64 4.36 -8.45 21.78
N LEU A 65 4.09 -8.09 20.55
CA LEU A 65 4.88 -7.14 19.77
C LEU A 65 4.01 -5.98 19.24
N PRO A 66 4.60 -4.81 18.95
CA PRO A 66 3.91 -3.76 18.18
C PRO A 66 3.32 -4.33 16.88
N ALA A 67 2.16 -3.82 16.49
CA ALA A 67 1.45 -4.30 15.29
C ALA A 67 2.25 -4.11 13.98
N ASP A 68 3.19 -3.18 13.97
CA ASP A 68 4.09 -2.88 12.85
C ASP A 68 5.47 -3.56 12.97
N HIS A 69 5.68 -4.43 13.98
CA HIS A 69 6.96 -5.11 14.17
C HIS A 69 7.28 -6.04 12.98
N PRO A 70 8.53 -6.05 12.47
CA PRO A 70 8.95 -6.85 11.31
C PRO A 70 8.67 -8.36 11.45
N PHE A 71 8.67 -8.90 12.66
CA PHE A 71 8.34 -10.29 12.96
C PHE A 71 7.04 -10.74 12.27
N TRP A 72 6.01 -9.91 12.26
CA TRP A 72 4.71 -10.26 11.67
C TRP A 72 4.75 -10.45 10.17
N GLN A 73 5.76 -9.90 9.50
CA GLN A 73 5.87 -10.00 8.04
C GLN A 73 6.13 -11.43 7.57
N THR A 74 6.79 -12.24 8.39
CA THR A 74 7.17 -13.63 8.07
C THR A 74 6.55 -14.65 9.02
N HIS A 75 6.23 -14.26 10.26
CA HIS A 75 5.79 -15.16 11.33
C HIS A 75 4.29 -15.04 11.65
N TYR A 76 3.52 -14.27 10.86
CA TYR A 76 2.07 -14.23 11.02
C TYR A 76 1.47 -15.57 10.57
N PRO A 77 0.74 -16.30 11.45
CA PRO A 77 0.24 -17.62 11.13
C PRO A 77 -0.88 -17.63 10.06
N PRO A 78 -1.06 -18.73 9.32
CA PRO A 78 -0.38 -20.01 9.46
C PRO A 78 1.04 -20.01 8.87
N SER A 79 1.98 -20.62 9.58
CA SER A 79 3.41 -20.67 9.21
C SER A 79 3.82 -22.04 8.64
N GLY A 80 2.87 -22.81 8.14
CA GLY A 80 3.11 -24.14 7.56
C GLY A 80 1.83 -24.96 7.45
N TRP A 81 1.94 -26.11 6.81
CA TRP A 81 0.83 -27.06 6.64
C TRP A 81 0.27 -27.51 7.99
N GLY A 82 -1.06 -27.41 8.16
CA GLY A 82 -1.74 -27.79 9.39
C GLY A 82 -1.55 -26.84 10.56
N CYS A 83 -0.86 -25.72 10.40
CA CYS A 83 -0.73 -24.70 11.43
C CYS A 83 -2.08 -24.04 11.72
N ARG A 84 -2.44 -23.97 13.04
CA ARG A 84 -3.67 -23.36 13.55
C ARG A 84 -3.38 -22.28 14.60
N CYS A 85 -2.16 -21.78 14.66
CA CYS A 85 -1.81 -20.64 15.48
C CYS A 85 -2.58 -19.39 15.01
N ARG A 86 -2.70 -18.40 15.86
CA ARG A 86 -3.45 -17.17 15.56
C ARG A 86 -2.83 -15.95 16.21
N VAL A 87 -3.25 -14.78 15.78
CA VAL A 87 -2.87 -13.49 16.35
C VAL A 87 -4.09 -12.85 17.00
N VAL A 88 -3.91 -12.25 18.18
CA VAL A 88 -4.94 -11.51 18.92
C VAL A 88 -4.46 -10.09 19.14
N GLY A 89 -5.34 -9.10 18.94
CA GLY A 89 -5.00 -7.69 19.12
C GLY A 89 -5.10 -7.24 20.57
N ALA A 90 -4.28 -6.25 20.95
CA ALA A 90 -4.28 -5.60 22.24
C ALA A 90 -3.91 -4.11 22.13
N ASN A 91 -4.37 -3.28 23.07
CA ASN A 91 -4.09 -1.84 23.10
C ASN A 91 -3.13 -1.42 24.23
N GLY A 92 -2.77 -2.34 25.11
CA GLY A 92 -1.87 -2.10 26.23
C GLY A 92 -1.58 -3.39 27.00
N PRO A 93 -0.75 -3.33 28.08
CA PRO A 93 -0.31 -4.49 28.83
C PRO A 93 -1.46 -5.33 29.41
N GLU A 94 -2.49 -4.71 29.95
CA GLU A 94 -3.64 -5.43 30.54
C GLU A 94 -4.44 -6.18 29.47
N THR A 95 -4.73 -5.54 28.33
CA THR A 95 -5.43 -6.17 27.23
C THR A 95 -4.58 -7.25 26.56
N ALA A 96 -3.25 -7.08 26.52
CA ALA A 96 -2.32 -8.10 26.04
C ALA A 96 -2.34 -9.34 26.96
N LYS A 97 -2.36 -9.16 28.27
CA LYS A 97 -2.50 -10.25 29.26
C LYS A 97 -3.83 -11.00 29.07
N LEU A 98 -4.94 -10.27 28.89
CA LEU A 98 -6.25 -10.87 28.59
C LEU A 98 -6.25 -11.62 27.24
N ALA A 99 -5.50 -11.14 26.26
CA ALA A 99 -5.29 -11.83 24.98
C ALA A 99 -4.34 -13.04 25.10
N GLY A 100 -3.79 -13.30 26.30
CA GLY A 100 -2.87 -14.39 26.60
C GLY A 100 -1.41 -14.07 26.35
N GLY A 101 -1.06 -12.79 26.31
CA GLY A 101 0.33 -12.33 26.31
C GLY A 101 1.03 -12.65 27.64
N LYS A 102 2.28 -13.09 27.56
CA LYS A 102 3.11 -13.37 28.75
C LYS A 102 3.78 -12.07 29.21
N PRO A 103 3.73 -11.74 30.51
CA PRO A 103 4.40 -10.55 31.03
C PRO A 103 5.90 -10.55 30.70
N GLY A 104 6.40 -9.41 30.20
CA GLY A 104 7.81 -9.27 29.83
C GLY A 104 8.23 -9.94 28.53
N TYR A 105 7.35 -10.69 27.86
CA TYR A 105 7.66 -11.32 26.59
C TYR A 105 7.30 -10.39 25.42
N THR A 106 8.14 -9.38 25.22
CA THR A 106 7.95 -8.25 24.27
C THR A 106 9.02 -8.18 23.19
N GLU A 107 9.89 -9.20 23.12
CA GLU A 107 10.93 -9.34 22.09
C GLU A 107 10.92 -10.75 21.53
N PRO A 108 11.08 -10.93 20.21
CA PRO A 108 11.18 -12.27 19.64
C PRO A 108 12.50 -12.96 20.04
N PRO A 109 12.55 -14.29 20.04
CA PRO A 109 13.79 -15.01 20.34
C PRO A 109 14.95 -14.60 19.43
N SER A 110 16.17 -14.60 19.95
CA SER A 110 17.37 -14.31 19.14
C SER A 110 17.44 -15.20 17.90
N GLY A 111 17.79 -14.61 16.75
CA GLY A 111 17.88 -15.32 15.47
C GLY A 111 16.53 -15.65 14.82
N TRP A 112 15.45 -15.06 15.26
CA TRP A 112 14.12 -15.27 14.67
C TRP A 112 14.06 -14.94 13.18
N ASP A 113 14.89 -14.01 12.71
CA ASP A 113 14.97 -13.52 11.34
C ASP A 113 16.08 -14.16 10.51
N ALA A 114 16.86 -15.07 11.10
CA ALA A 114 17.93 -15.78 10.43
C ALA A 114 17.36 -16.72 9.35
N ILE A 115 17.82 -16.58 8.11
CA ILE A 115 17.33 -17.41 7.00
C ILE A 115 18.06 -18.76 6.98
N ASP A 116 17.32 -19.86 7.08
CA ASP A 116 17.84 -21.20 6.83
C ASP A 116 18.12 -21.38 5.32
N PRO A 117 19.37 -21.57 4.90
CA PRO A 117 19.71 -21.70 3.48
C PRO A 117 19.06 -22.89 2.78
N LYS A 118 18.56 -23.90 3.53
CA LYS A 118 17.87 -25.07 2.95
C LYS A 118 16.41 -24.78 2.61
N THR A 119 15.73 -24.01 3.45
CA THR A 119 14.32 -23.70 3.27
C THR A 119 14.09 -22.34 2.62
N GLY A 120 15.04 -21.39 2.78
CA GLY A 120 14.91 -20.00 2.40
C GLY A 120 13.98 -19.21 3.34
N GLU A 121 13.63 -19.75 4.50
CA GLU A 121 12.69 -19.18 5.47
C GLU A 121 13.33 -19.08 6.86
N PRO A 122 12.84 -18.21 7.74
CA PRO A 122 13.26 -18.17 9.13
C PRO A 122 12.90 -19.42 9.93
N PRO A 123 13.53 -19.64 11.11
CA PRO A 123 13.23 -20.78 11.97
C PRO A 123 11.73 -20.89 12.30
N GLY A 124 11.19 -22.11 12.20
CA GLY A 124 9.78 -22.40 12.50
C GLY A 124 8.80 -22.09 11.37
N ILE A 125 9.28 -21.57 10.26
CA ILE A 125 8.47 -21.28 9.07
C ILE A 125 8.75 -22.36 8.03
N ASP A 126 7.70 -23.04 7.56
CA ASP A 126 7.83 -24.02 6.47
C ASP A 126 8.17 -23.30 5.16
N LYS A 127 8.88 -23.98 4.27
CA LYS A 127 9.21 -23.44 2.94
C LYS A 127 7.94 -22.92 2.24
N GLY A 128 7.94 -21.63 1.92
CA GLY A 128 6.83 -20.98 1.25
C GLY A 128 5.75 -20.41 2.16
N TRP A 129 5.99 -20.36 3.47
CA TRP A 129 5.03 -19.84 4.45
C TRP A 129 5.48 -18.54 5.15
N GLY A 130 6.65 -18.01 4.80
CA GLY A 130 7.17 -16.76 5.36
C GLY A 130 6.46 -15.52 4.83
N TYR A 131 5.14 -15.45 4.97
CA TYR A 131 4.32 -14.33 4.53
C TYR A 131 3.14 -14.07 5.48
N MET A 132 2.56 -12.89 5.42
CA MET A 132 1.39 -12.48 6.20
C MET A 132 0.13 -12.62 5.33
N PRO A 133 -0.73 -13.65 5.54
CA PRO A 133 -1.93 -13.85 4.73
C PRO A 133 -2.84 -12.61 4.70
N GLY A 134 -3.19 -12.14 3.51
CA GLY A 134 -4.04 -10.97 3.32
C GLY A 134 -3.32 -9.62 3.38
N ALA A 135 -2.02 -9.59 3.62
CA ALA A 135 -1.23 -8.39 3.41
C ALA A 135 -0.88 -8.27 1.92
N THR A 136 -1.15 -7.13 1.33
CA THR A 136 -0.97 -6.93 -0.11
C THR A 136 0.47 -6.65 -0.52
N SER A 137 1.31 -6.20 0.43
CA SER A 137 2.77 -6.26 0.27
C SER A 137 3.26 -7.69 -0.02
N ASP A 138 2.46 -8.70 0.30
CA ASP A 138 2.81 -10.10 0.15
C ASP A 138 2.65 -10.62 -1.28
N LEU A 139 1.74 -10.08 -2.08
CA LEU A 139 1.65 -10.48 -3.48
C LEU A 139 2.95 -10.13 -4.23
N VAL A 140 3.47 -8.93 -4.02
CA VAL A 140 4.73 -8.49 -4.63
C VAL A 140 5.90 -9.32 -4.10
N ARG A 141 5.97 -9.55 -2.78
CA ARG A 141 6.99 -10.41 -2.17
C ARG A 141 6.87 -11.86 -2.64
N GLU A 142 5.66 -12.39 -2.74
CA GLU A 142 5.43 -13.74 -3.22
C GLU A 142 5.85 -13.89 -4.68
N ILE A 143 5.62 -12.88 -5.50
CA ILE A 143 6.10 -12.83 -6.88
C ILE A 143 7.62 -12.75 -6.91
N GLU A 144 8.23 -11.88 -6.09
CA GLU A 144 9.68 -11.77 -5.96
C GLU A 144 10.31 -13.07 -5.47
N ARG A 145 9.70 -13.71 -4.46
CA ARG A 145 10.13 -15.00 -3.93
C ARG A 145 10.03 -16.11 -4.96
N LYS A 146 8.92 -16.22 -5.67
CA LYS A 146 8.76 -17.18 -6.77
C LYS A 146 9.74 -16.89 -7.90
N ALA A 147 9.90 -15.64 -8.26
CA ALA A 147 10.86 -15.24 -9.28
C ALA A 147 12.31 -15.63 -8.89
N ALA A 148 12.68 -15.51 -7.61
CA ALA A 148 14.00 -15.93 -7.12
C ALA A 148 14.27 -17.44 -7.24
N THR A 149 13.22 -18.27 -7.34
CA THR A 149 13.33 -19.73 -7.51
C THR A 149 13.25 -20.18 -8.97
N LEU A 150 12.98 -19.27 -9.90
CA LEU A 150 12.86 -19.56 -11.34
C LEU A 150 14.17 -19.22 -12.08
N PRO A 151 14.45 -19.90 -13.21
CA PRO A 151 15.47 -19.43 -14.15
C PRO A 151 15.25 -17.98 -14.55
N PRO A 152 16.31 -17.14 -14.73
CA PRO A 152 16.19 -15.71 -14.95
C PRO A 152 15.16 -15.30 -16.02
N PRO A 153 15.07 -15.92 -17.22
CA PRO A 153 14.08 -15.53 -18.23
C PRO A 153 12.62 -15.72 -17.75
N LEU A 154 12.35 -16.76 -16.95
CA LEU A 154 11.01 -17.02 -16.42
C LEU A 154 10.69 -16.09 -15.23
N ALA A 155 11.69 -15.75 -14.43
CA ALA A 155 11.57 -14.79 -13.35
C ALA A 155 11.20 -13.40 -13.88
N ASP A 156 11.87 -12.95 -14.92
CA ASP A 156 11.64 -11.65 -15.57
C ASP A 156 10.28 -11.63 -16.27
N ALA A 157 9.90 -12.71 -16.96
CA ALA A 157 8.59 -12.84 -17.57
C ALA A 157 7.44 -12.79 -16.53
N LEU A 158 7.59 -13.45 -15.37
CA LEU A 158 6.61 -13.39 -14.29
C LEU A 158 6.44 -11.97 -13.74
N LYS A 159 7.56 -11.29 -13.46
CA LYS A 159 7.54 -9.90 -12.95
C LYS A 159 6.91 -8.96 -13.97
N GLU A 160 7.24 -9.10 -15.24
CA GLU A 160 6.71 -8.25 -16.31
C GLU A 160 5.20 -8.50 -16.55
N ASP A 161 4.73 -9.76 -16.55
CA ASP A 161 3.31 -10.09 -16.72
C ASP A 161 2.46 -9.41 -15.62
N VAL A 162 2.89 -9.51 -14.35
CA VAL A 162 2.17 -8.89 -13.22
C VAL A 162 2.19 -7.37 -13.33
N ALA A 163 3.34 -6.78 -13.63
CA ALA A 163 3.47 -5.34 -13.81
C ALA A 163 2.65 -4.84 -15.00
N SER A 164 2.62 -5.60 -16.09
CA SER A 164 1.84 -5.29 -17.29
C SER A 164 0.34 -5.30 -17.00
N ARG A 165 -0.16 -6.34 -16.32
CA ARG A 165 -1.57 -6.42 -15.92
C ARG A 165 -1.99 -5.27 -15.02
N PHE A 166 -1.15 -4.90 -14.04
CA PHE A 166 -1.42 -3.75 -13.17
C PHE A 166 -1.45 -2.45 -13.98
N ARG A 167 -0.46 -2.21 -14.85
CA ARG A 167 -0.42 -1.03 -15.74
C ARG A 167 -1.66 -0.94 -16.62
N SER A 168 -2.12 -2.06 -17.20
CA SER A 168 -3.32 -2.12 -18.03
C SER A 168 -4.58 -1.74 -17.25
N LYS A 169 -4.76 -2.24 -16.03
CA LYS A 169 -5.90 -1.89 -15.16
C LYS A 169 -5.88 -0.42 -14.76
N LEU A 170 -4.70 0.11 -14.42
CA LEU A 170 -4.52 1.51 -14.08
C LEU A 170 -4.80 2.43 -15.27
N ALA A 171 -4.29 2.08 -16.47
CA ALA A 171 -4.58 2.81 -17.71
C ALA A 171 -6.09 2.84 -18.01
N LYS A 172 -6.77 1.71 -17.84
CA LYS A 172 -8.23 1.66 -17.98
C LYS A 172 -8.94 2.56 -16.98
N ALA A 173 -8.47 2.64 -15.74
CA ALA A 173 -9.07 3.55 -14.75
C ALA A 173 -8.91 5.03 -15.15
N PHE A 174 -7.74 5.43 -15.69
CA PHE A 174 -7.56 6.77 -16.24
C PHE A 174 -8.53 7.05 -17.38
N ASP A 175 -8.66 6.11 -18.32
CA ASP A 175 -9.59 6.25 -19.45
C ASP A 175 -11.04 6.32 -18.99
N ASP A 176 -11.45 5.51 -18.03
CA ASP A 176 -12.80 5.47 -17.50
C ASP A 176 -13.20 6.80 -16.83
N VAL A 177 -12.33 7.40 -15.99
CA VAL A 177 -12.64 8.67 -15.34
C VAL A 177 -12.70 9.83 -16.33
N VAL A 178 -11.72 9.92 -17.26
CA VAL A 178 -11.67 11.00 -18.25
C VAL A 178 -12.81 10.90 -19.25
N SER A 179 -13.12 9.69 -19.75
CA SER A 179 -14.19 9.50 -20.74
C SER A 179 -15.55 9.85 -20.17
N ARG A 180 -15.83 9.48 -18.90
CA ARG A 180 -17.08 9.84 -18.21
C ARG A 180 -17.15 11.34 -17.93
N ALA A 181 -16.07 11.92 -17.44
CA ALA A 181 -16.01 13.35 -17.19
C ALA A 181 -16.25 14.15 -18.46
N THR A 182 -15.61 13.76 -19.57
CA THR A 182 -15.78 14.43 -20.87
C THR A 182 -17.21 14.31 -21.41
N ALA A 183 -17.85 13.16 -21.21
CA ALA A 183 -19.24 12.91 -21.63
C ALA A 183 -20.23 13.77 -20.84
N ASP A 184 -20.02 13.97 -19.54
CA ASP A 184 -20.90 14.72 -18.66
C ASP A 184 -20.67 16.23 -18.70
N GLY A 185 -19.51 16.66 -19.20
CA GLY A 185 -19.18 18.08 -19.37
C GLY A 185 -17.73 18.41 -18.97
N PRO A 186 -17.16 19.50 -19.52
CA PRO A 186 -15.74 19.79 -19.43
C PRO A 186 -15.23 20.11 -18.03
N LYS A 187 -16.11 20.39 -17.08
CA LYS A 187 -15.77 20.76 -15.70
C LYS A 187 -16.11 19.71 -14.67
N ILE A 188 -16.53 18.50 -15.10
CA ILE A 188 -16.95 17.45 -14.17
C ILE A 188 -15.75 16.61 -13.76
N GLU A 189 -15.69 16.28 -12.47
CA GLU A 189 -14.73 15.32 -11.93
C GLU A 189 -15.37 13.96 -11.71
N TYR A 190 -14.59 12.94 -11.95
CA TYR A 190 -14.87 11.56 -11.60
C TYR A 190 -13.72 10.99 -10.80
N ALA A 191 -14.03 10.12 -9.83
CA ALA A 191 -13.04 9.36 -9.09
C ALA A 191 -13.31 7.86 -9.21
N ALA A 192 -12.26 7.08 -9.36
CA ALA A 192 -12.28 5.62 -9.31
C ALA A 192 -11.35 5.13 -8.20
N LEU A 193 -11.86 4.26 -7.34
CA LEU A 193 -11.06 3.57 -6.33
C LEU A 193 -10.68 2.19 -6.86
N LEU A 194 -9.41 1.87 -6.74
CA LEU A 194 -8.85 0.58 -7.10
C LEU A 194 -8.27 -0.08 -5.85
N ASP A 195 -8.40 -1.40 -5.78
CA ASP A 195 -7.64 -2.18 -4.80
C ASP A 195 -6.15 -2.17 -5.14
N GLU A 196 -5.34 -2.77 -4.30
CA GLU A 196 -3.90 -2.83 -4.45
C GLU A 196 -3.44 -3.64 -5.68
N SER A 197 -4.31 -4.51 -6.21
CA SER A 197 -4.10 -5.27 -7.44
C SER A 197 -4.58 -4.54 -8.70
N GLY A 198 -5.10 -3.31 -8.53
CA GLY A 198 -5.61 -2.47 -9.60
C GLY A 198 -7.05 -2.84 -10.04
N ASN A 199 -7.77 -3.71 -9.32
CA ASN A 199 -9.17 -3.96 -9.63
C ASN A 199 -10.02 -2.79 -9.14
N ARG A 200 -10.95 -2.33 -9.98
CA ARG A 200 -11.83 -1.23 -9.62
C ARG A 200 -12.87 -1.67 -8.60
N LEU A 201 -12.88 -1.02 -7.44
CA LEU A 201 -13.89 -1.19 -6.40
C LEU A 201 -15.15 -0.40 -6.75
N TRP A 202 -14.98 0.87 -7.13
CA TRP A 202 -16.07 1.74 -7.58
C TRP A 202 -15.56 2.87 -8.51
N ILE A 203 -16.50 3.54 -9.16
CA ILE A 203 -16.30 4.81 -9.87
C ILE A 203 -17.47 5.73 -9.53
N LYS A 204 -17.17 6.99 -9.25
CA LYS A 204 -18.11 7.97 -8.74
C LYS A 204 -18.01 9.29 -9.49
N ARG A 205 -19.17 9.88 -9.78
CA ARG A 205 -19.29 11.23 -10.31
C ARG A 205 -19.16 12.25 -9.17
N GLY A 206 -18.36 13.26 -9.36
CA GLY A 206 -18.26 14.44 -8.50
C GLY A 206 -18.97 15.67 -9.05
N GLY A 207 -18.61 16.81 -8.50
CA GLY A 207 -19.02 18.12 -8.97
C GLY A 207 -18.04 18.73 -9.99
N GLY A 208 -17.99 20.05 -10.03
CA GLY A 208 -17.13 20.81 -10.96
C GLY A 208 -15.66 20.89 -10.56
N SER A 209 -15.33 20.62 -9.32
CA SER A 209 -13.96 20.69 -8.79
C SER A 209 -13.75 19.84 -7.53
N TYR A 210 -14.64 18.91 -7.25
CA TYR A 210 -14.54 18.05 -6.09
C TYR A 210 -15.33 16.75 -6.26
N VAL A 211 -14.92 15.72 -5.54
CA VAL A 211 -15.67 14.48 -5.36
C VAL A 211 -15.92 14.27 -3.87
N GLU A 212 -17.20 14.22 -3.46
CA GLU A 212 -17.57 13.91 -2.08
C GLU A 212 -17.54 12.41 -1.84
N PHE A 213 -17.10 12.00 -0.66
CA PHE A 213 -17.03 10.59 -0.27
C PHE A 213 -17.85 10.33 0.98
N THR A 214 -18.58 9.23 1.01
CA THR A 214 -19.28 8.76 2.20
C THR A 214 -18.28 8.15 3.19
N SER A 215 -18.72 7.95 4.44
CA SER A 215 -17.88 7.30 5.46
C SER A 215 -17.46 5.89 5.05
N GLU A 216 -18.35 5.14 4.39
CA GLU A 216 -18.08 3.79 3.88
C GLU A 216 -17.03 3.81 2.76
N GLU A 217 -17.12 4.77 1.85
CA GLU A 217 -16.15 4.95 0.76
C GLU A 217 -14.78 5.35 1.31
N LEU A 218 -14.72 6.23 2.31
CA LEU A 218 -13.47 6.62 2.99
C LEU A 218 -12.79 5.43 3.67
N GLN A 219 -13.54 4.55 4.32
CA GLN A 219 -13.00 3.33 4.94
C GLN A 219 -12.34 2.39 3.91
N GLN A 220 -12.86 2.34 2.69
CA GLN A 220 -12.30 1.51 1.61
C GLN A 220 -10.98 2.06 1.04
N MET A 221 -10.65 3.34 1.31
CA MET A 221 -9.47 4.00 0.73
C MET A 221 -8.14 3.54 1.34
N ARG A 222 -8.16 2.90 2.51
CA ARG A 222 -6.94 2.45 3.18
C ARG A 222 -6.20 1.40 2.37
N GLY A 223 -4.94 1.69 2.00
CA GLY A 223 -4.13 0.84 1.15
C GLY A 223 -4.53 0.84 -0.33
N ALA A 224 -5.64 1.49 -0.68
CA ALA A 224 -6.18 1.54 -2.03
C ALA A 224 -5.48 2.63 -2.89
N ILE A 225 -5.85 2.65 -4.15
CA ILE A 225 -5.37 3.62 -5.14
C ILE A 225 -6.57 4.43 -5.61
N LEU A 226 -6.52 5.75 -5.45
CA LEU A 226 -7.52 6.66 -5.99
C LEU A 226 -7.02 7.25 -7.32
N VAL A 227 -7.86 7.20 -8.33
CA VAL A 227 -7.66 7.86 -9.63
C VAL A 227 -8.79 8.84 -9.82
N HIS A 228 -8.48 10.11 -10.10
CA HIS A 228 -9.50 11.11 -10.47
C HIS A 228 -8.99 11.98 -11.61
N ASN A 229 -9.88 12.65 -12.32
CA ASN A 229 -9.50 13.61 -13.34
C ASN A 229 -9.50 15.04 -12.78
N HIS A 230 -8.59 15.87 -13.29
CA HIS A 230 -8.60 17.32 -13.10
C HIS A 230 -8.97 17.99 -14.43
N PRO A 231 -10.17 18.60 -14.52
CA PRO A 231 -10.66 19.21 -15.76
C PRO A 231 -9.75 20.30 -16.32
N ASP A 232 -9.11 21.05 -15.45
CA ASP A 232 -8.22 22.17 -15.79
C ASP A 232 -6.75 21.74 -15.99
N GLY A 233 -6.45 20.46 -15.84
CA GLY A 233 -5.12 19.89 -16.01
C GLY A 233 -4.12 20.26 -14.92
N ARG A 234 -4.57 20.80 -13.79
CA ARG A 234 -3.72 21.09 -12.62
C ARG A 234 -3.23 19.82 -11.94
N SER A 235 -2.16 19.98 -11.17
CA SER A 235 -1.64 18.92 -10.31
C SER A 235 -2.49 18.68 -9.06
N LEU A 236 -2.19 17.62 -8.32
CA LEU A 236 -2.82 17.31 -7.03
C LEU A 236 -2.79 18.51 -6.08
N SER A 237 -3.92 18.81 -5.48
CA SER A 237 -4.10 19.87 -4.48
C SER A 237 -3.65 19.43 -3.08
N LEU A 238 -3.58 20.37 -2.13
CA LEU A 238 -3.37 20.01 -0.71
C LEU A 238 -4.52 19.14 -0.17
N ALA A 239 -5.75 19.35 -0.67
CA ALA A 239 -6.90 18.53 -0.28
C ALA A 239 -6.70 17.06 -0.70
N ASP A 240 -6.21 16.82 -1.92
CA ASP A 240 -5.86 15.49 -2.40
C ASP A 240 -4.76 14.84 -1.55
N MET A 241 -3.73 15.61 -1.21
CA MET A 241 -2.64 15.13 -0.35
C MET A 241 -3.11 14.81 1.07
N ARG A 242 -4.00 15.64 1.63
CA ARG A 242 -4.63 15.39 2.94
C ARG A 242 -5.48 14.13 2.91
N LEU A 243 -6.31 13.98 1.89
CA LEU A 243 -7.13 12.78 1.72
C LEU A 243 -6.24 11.53 1.63
N ALA A 244 -5.23 11.55 0.77
CA ALA A 244 -4.32 10.43 0.60
C ALA A 244 -3.58 10.05 1.89
N GLY A 245 -3.08 11.03 2.63
CA GLY A 245 -2.34 10.80 3.87
C GLY A 245 -3.24 10.39 5.04
N SER A 246 -4.38 11.05 5.24
CA SER A 246 -5.31 10.76 6.33
C SER A 246 -5.99 9.40 6.19
N GLN A 247 -6.32 8.99 4.96
CA GLN A 247 -6.90 7.68 4.69
C GLN A 247 -5.85 6.56 4.55
N GLY A 248 -4.55 6.89 4.60
CA GLY A 248 -3.48 5.90 4.45
C GLY A 248 -3.52 5.19 3.09
N MET A 249 -3.80 5.93 2.03
CA MET A 249 -3.84 5.41 0.67
C MET A 249 -2.45 4.95 0.21
N ARG A 250 -2.41 3.92 -0.60
CA ARG A 250 -1.18 3.50 -1.28
C ARG A 250 -0.71 4.56 -2.27
N ARG A 251 -1.64 5.15 -3.02
CA ARG A 251 -1.35 6.18 -4.02
C ARG A 251 -2.60 6.94 -4.45
N ILE A 252 -2.41 8.20 -4.78
CA ILE A 252 -3.42 9.02 -5.45
C ILE A 252 -2.90 9.48 -6.81
N TYR A 253 -3.78 9.51 -7.80
CA TYR A 253 -3.48 9.99 -9.15
C TYR A 253 -4.50 11.04 -9.57
N ALA A 254 -4.02 12.11 -10.18
CA ALA A 254 -4.84 13.02 -10.97
C ALA A 254 -4.43 12.93 -12.44
N VAL A 255 -5.40 12.83 -13.34
CA VAL A 255 -5.19 12.83 -14.80
C VAL A 255 -5.88 14.03 -15.43
N SER A 256 -5.18 14.75 -16.31
CA SER A 256 -5.78 15.84 -17.07
C SER A 256 -6.81 15.32 -18.09
N ASN A 257 -7.89 16.07 -18.34
CA ASN A 257 -8.93 15.64 -19.29
C ASN A 257 -8.41 15.45 -20.72
N ASP A 258 -7.37 16.18 -21.10
CA ASP A 258 -6.66 16.02 -22.38
C ASP A 258 -5.64 14.86 -22.40
N ARG A 259 -5.52 14.14 -21.26
CA ARG A 259 -4.54 13.06 -21.05
C ARG A 259 -3.07 13.46 -21.21
N SER A 260 -2.77 14.74 -21.28
CA SER A 260 -1.39 15.23 -21.44
C SER A 260 -0.53 15.02 -20.21
N HIS A 261 -1.14 14.98 -19.02
CA HIS A 261 -0.45 14.85 -17.75
C HIS A 261 -1.14 13.86 -16.81
N ILE A 262 -0.32 13.10 -16.11
CA ILE A 262 -0.73 12.26 -14.97
C ILE A 262 0.17 12.64 -13.80
N TYR A 263 -0.43 13.04 -12.70
CA TYR A 263 0.23 13.37 -11.44
C TYR A 263 0.00 12.23 -10.46
N ALA A 264 1.05 11.81 -9.76
CA ALA A 264 0.98 10.72 -8.81
C ALA A 264 1.65 11.10 -7.50
N ALA A 265 0.98 10.82 -6.37
CA ALA A 265 1.55 11.02 -5.05
C ALA A 265 1.30 9.86 -4.11
N THR A 266 2.24 9.67 -3.18
CA THR A 266 2.10 8.87 -1.98
C THR A 266 2.44 9.74 -0.79
N VAL A 267 1.49 9.88 0.13
CA VAL A 267 1.65 10.66 1.36
C VAL A 267 1.64 9.72 2.54
N ARG A 268 2.74 9.64 3.27
CA ARG A 268 2.79 8.84 4.51
C ARG A 268 2.08 9.63 5.61
N TRP A 269 1.22 8.99 6.37
CA TRP A 269 0.52 9.62 7.47
C TRP A 269 1.47 10.33 8.47
N ARG A 270 2.64 9.75 8.73
CA ARG A 270 3.68 10.35 9.62
C ARG A 270 4.30 11.64 9.08
N SER A 271 4.18 11.88 7.79
CA SER A 271 4.67 13.11 7.14
C SER A 271 3.56 14.13 6.89
N LEU A 272 2.30 13.74 7.10
CA LEU A 272 1.14 14.56 6.73
C LEU A 272 1.09 15.86 7.51
N ASP A 273 1.26 15.83 8.84
CA ASP A 273 1.22 17.04 9.67
C ASP A 273 2.34 18.00 9.27
N ARG A 274 3.57 17.50 9.06
CA ARG A 274 4.68 18.33 8.58
C ARG A 274 4.44 18.90 7.19
N LEU A 275 3.80 18.14 6.30
CA LEU A 275 3.42 18.65 4.99
C LEU A 275 2.42 19.79 5.11
N ILE A 276 1.40 19.64 5.95
CA ILE A 276 0.37 20.65 6.18
C ILE A 276 0.99 21.92 6.78
N ASP A 277 1.86 21.78 7.77
CA ASP A 277 2.53 22.91 8.44
C ASP A 277 3.46 23.66 7.50
N ARG A 278 4.15 22.96 6.59
CA ARG A 278 5.08 23.56 5.63
C ARG A 278 4.41 24.13 4.38
N TYR A 279 3.17 23.73 4.11
CA TYR A 279 2.50 24.09 2.86
C TYR A 279 2.37 25.62 2.63
N PRO A 280 2.04 26.45 3.66
CA PRO A 280 2.01 27.92 3.50
C PRO A 280 3.36 28.53 3.13
N GLU A 281 4.47 27.94 3.60
CA GLU A 281 5.82 28.36 3.23
C GLU A 281 6.06 28.07 1.74
N TYR A 282 5.71 26.87 1.27
CA TYR A 282 5.80 26.52 -0.15
C TYR A 282 4.95 27.42 -1.02
N GLU A 283 3.73 27.77 -0.59
CA GLU A 283 2.89 28.75 -1.30
C GLU A 283 3.60 30.08 -1.47
N THR A 284 4.21 30.57 -0.40
CA THR A 284 4.94 31.86 -0.42
C THR A 284 6.18 31.79 -1.33
N GLU A 285 6.99 30.73 -1.22
CA GLU A 285 8.18 30.54 -2.03
C GLU A 285 7.85 30.47 -3.53
N VAL A 286 6.86 29.64 -3.89
CA VAL A 286 6.44 29.43 -5.28
C VAL A 286 5.78 30.68 -5.85
N TYR A 287 4.92 31.33 -5.07
CA TYR A 287 4.29 32.60 -5.48
C TYR A 287 5.35 33.66 -5.82
N ASN A 288 6.33 33.86 -4.94
CA ASN A 288 7.37 34.86 -5.18
C ASN A 288 8.24 34.54 -6.41
N ALA A 289 8.56 33.25 -6.63
CA ALA A 289 9.32 32.81 -7.80
C ALA A 289 8.54 33.08 -9.10
N PHE A 290 7.24 32.74 -9.10
CA PHE A 290 6.37 32.96 -10.27
C PHE A 290 6.14 34.43 -10.55
N MET A 291 5.90 35.26 -9.52
CA MET A 291 5.72 36.71 -9.69
C MET A 291 6.95 37.38 -10.29
N LYS A 292 8.17 36.97 -9.93
CA LYS A 292 9.41 37.46 -10.57
C LYS A 292 9.39 37.19 -12.08
N LYS A 293 8.95 35.99 -12.52
CA LYS A 293 8.86 35.63 -13.93
C LYS A 293 7.75 36.37 -14.65
N ILE A 294 6.59 36.60 -14.02
CA ILE A 294 5.51 37.45 -14.55
C ILE A 294 5.99 38.88 -14.78
N TYR A 295 6.63 39.47 -13.79
CA TYR A 295 7.14 40.88 -13.91
C TYR A 295 8.20 41.05 -15.00
N ARG A 296 8.90 39.98 -15.35
CA ARG A 296 9.84 39.96 -16.47
C ARG A 296 9.18 39.63 -17.81
N GLY A 297 7.88 39.35 -17.83
CA GLY A 297 7.16 38.94 -19.03
C GLY A 297 7.52 37.56 -19.57
N GLU A 298 8.13 36.71 -18.74
CA GLU A 298 8.58 35.36 -19.13
C GLU A 298 7.43 34.35 -19.14
N ILE A 299 6.39 34.56 -18.32
CA ILE A 299 5.23 33.68 -18.19
C ILE A 299 3.95 34.46 -17.97
N THR A 300 2.80 33.83 -18.19
CA THR A 300 1.45 34.35 -18.01
C THR A 300 0.82 33.86 -16.71
N THR A 301 -0.23 34.54 -16.23
CA THR A 301 -1.00 34.11 -15.06
C THR A 301 -1.69 32.76 -15.29
N SER A 302 -2.12 32.43 -16.50
CA SER A 302 -2.71 31.15 -16.85
C SER A 302 -1.70 29.98 -16.72
N GLU A 303 -0.42 30.23 -17.06
CA GLU A 303 0.64 29.26 -16.86
C GLU A 303 0.94 29.03 -15.38
N VAL A 304 0.90 30.11 -14.57
CA VAL A 304 1.02 30.00 -13.11
C VAL A 304 -0.05 29.08 -12.54
N ASP A 305 -1.32 29.35 -12.85
CA ASP A 305 -2.45 28.56 -12.36
C ASP A 305 -2.29 27.06 -12.65
N LYS A 306 -1.82 26.72 -13.84
CA LYS A 306 -1.60 25.34 -14.25
C LYS A 306 -0.50 24.64 -13.44
N TRP A 307 0.61 25.34 -13.16
CA TRP A 307 1.83 24.70 -12.63
C TRP A 307 2.06 24.96 -11.14
N TYR A 308 1.25 25.78 -10.49
CA TYR A 308 1.43 26.20 -9.10
C TYR A 308 1.53 24.99 -8.14
N HIS A 309 0.51 24.16 -8.12
CA HIS A 309 0.51 22.96 -7.27
C HIS A 309 1.59 21.96 -7.68
N HIS A 310 1.95 21.87 -8.97
CA HIS A 310 3.02 20.98 -9.41
C HIS A 310 4.36 21.37 -8.78
N VAL A 311 4.71 22.65 -8.79
CA VAL A 311 5.98 23.11 -8.20
C VAL A 311 5.98 22.88 -6.71
N MET A 312 4.90 23.20 -6.00
CA MET A 312 4.79 22.93 -4.55
C MET A 312 4.97 21.45 -4.22
N ASN A 313 4.30 20.56 -4.94
CA ASN A 313 4.40 19.13 -4.72
C ASN A 313 5.80 18.58 -5.06
N ALA A 314 6.45 19.14 -6.07
CA ALA A 314 7.82 18.79 -6.44
C ALA A 314 8.83 19.17 -5.36
N ILE A 315 8.77 20.39 -4.84
CA ILE A 315 9.65 20.82 -3.73
C ILE A 315 9.35 20.06 -2.44
N ALA A 316 8.09 19.79 -2.10
CA ALA A 316 7.71 18.94 -0.98
C ALA A 316 8.25 17.50 -1.12
N SER A 317 8.38 17.01 -2.35
CA SER A 317 8.98 15.71 -2.64
C SER A 317 10.50 15.72 -2.45
N ILE A 318 11.17 16.78 -2.87
CA ILE A 318 12.62 16.98 -2.64
C ILE A 318 12.90 17.09 -1.12
N ASP A 319 12.04 17.80 -0.38
CA ASP A 319 12.13 17.92 1.08
C ASP A 319 11.74 16.61 1.83
N GLY A 320 11.40 15.53 1.10
CA GLY A 320 11.15 14.20 1.66
C GLY A 320 9.79 14.04 2.37
N LEU A 321 8.86 14.98 2.19
CA LEU A 321 7.54 14.95 2.84
C LEU A 321 6.52 14.10 2.09
N VAL A 322 6.65 14.00 0.78
CA VAL A 322 5.81 13.18 -0.10
C VAL A 322 6.68 12.44 -1.12
N SER A 323 6.14 11.38 -1.72
CA SER A 323 6.69 10.86 -2.98
C SER A 323 5.79 11.37 -4.09
N TYR A 324 6.31 12.22 -4.95
CA TYR A 324 5.55 12.84 -6.03
C TYR A 324 6.24 12.67 -7.39
N ARG A 325 5.45 12.47 -8.43
CA ARG A 325 5.94 12.44 -9.80
C ARG A 325 4.88 12.90 -10.80
N VAL A 326 5.33 13.38 -11.94
CA VAL A 326 4.49 13.70 -13.09
C VAL A 326 4.90 12.86 -14.29
N ILE A 327 3.92 12.44 -15.08
CA ILE A 327 4.09 11.84 -16.41
C ILE A 327 3.47 12.84 -17.38
N GLY A 328 4.22 13.30 -18.35
CA GLY A 328 3.86 14.36 -19.29
C GLY A 328 4.99 15.36 -19.47
N ASN A 329 4.82 16.29 -20.38
CA ASN A 329 5.83 17.31 -20.67
C ASN A 329 5.72 18.49 -19.69
N VAL A 330 6.73 18.65 -18.85
CA VAL A 330 6.88 19.79 -17.94
C VAL A 330 7.71 20.86 -18.64
N PRO A 331 7.22 22.12 -18.76
CA PRO A 331 7.96 23.20 -19.38
C PRO A 331 9.33 23.43 -18.73
N GLN A 332 10.28 23.87 -19.53
CA GLN A 332 11.64 24.08 -19.05
C GLN A 332 11.71 25.13 -17.93
N TRP A 333 10.94 26.21 -18.05
CA TRP A 333 10.88 27.26 -17.04
C TRP A 333 10.37 26.75 -15.66
N VAL A 334 9.45 25.78 -15.66
CA VAL A 334 8.95 25.12 -14.42
C VAL A 334 10.07 24.35 -13.73
N LYS A 335 10.85 23.58 -14.52
CA LYS A 335 12.01 22.84 -14.01
C LYS A 335 13.10 23.77 -13.46
N GLU A 336 13.26 24.94 -14.05
CA GLU A 336 14.17 25.99 -13.59
C GLU A 336 13.72 26.54 -12.24
N VAL A 337 12.43 26.87 -12.08
CA VAL A 337 11.89 27.33 -10.79
C VAL A 337 12.09 26.30 -9.70
N ILE A 338 11.84 25.01 -9.97
CA ILE A 338 12.07 23.94 -8.99
C ILE A 338 13.53 23.91 -8.55
N ARG A 339 14.47 23.99 -9.50
CA ARG A 339 15.92 24.05 -9.19
C ARG A 339 16.34 25.33 -8.46
N GLU A 340 15.74 26.48 -8.78
CA GLU A 340 16.00 27.72 -8.04
C GLU A 340 15.55 27.63 -6.58
N LEU A 341 14.40 26.98 -6.31
CA LEU A 341 13.87 26.81 -4.97
C LEU A 341 14.53 25.67 -4.18
N ARG A 342 15.01 24.65 -4.85
CA ARG A 342 15.73 23.50 -4.28
C ARG A 342 16.95 23.19 -5.16
N PRO A 343 18.06 23.89 -4.98
CA PRO A 343 19.32 23.56 -5.66
C PRO A 343 19.83 22.19 -5.15
N ASP A 344 20.45 21.42 -6.05
CA ASP A 344 21.07 20.11 -5.78
C ASP A 344 22.15 20.16 -4.69
#